data_131cf491205a0d3469af10de7e35abe2
#
_entry.id   131cf491205a0d3469af10de7e35abe2
#
_cell.length_a   1.000
_cell.length_b   1.000
_cell.length_c   1.000
_cell.angle_alpha   90.00
_cell.angle_beta   90.00
_cell.angle_gamma   90.00
#
_symmetry.space_group_name_H-M   'P 1'
#
loop_
_entity.id
_entity.type
_entity.pdbx_description
1 polymer ?
#
loop_
_entity_poly.entity_id
_entity_poly.type
_entity_poly.pdbx_seq_one_letter_code
_entity_poly.pdbx_strand_id
1 'polypeptide(L)'
;MVAASPEINPGVDIDDITDLFVTAMAEPNTTTAEKLQRIGKTALSTPTVAESVRREVIAGRLPSHEWPDRVLRIPAIDTASGELVAFDRGSGVALVDAVAASCAVPGAWPPVTIGDRRYMDGGVDSTINLALAGDCDVAVVLVPAGRSAPSPFGGGGAAEIDAFRGSAFGVFADDQSLTAFGANPLDPACRVPSARAGREQGRRVAGDIAEFFD
;
A
#
# COMPACT_ATOMS: atom_id res chain seq x y z
N MET A 1 -8.18 24.10 6.70
CA MET A 1 -6.71 24.10 6.58
C MET A 1 -6.22 22.85 7.27
N VAL A 2 -5.83 21.82 6.55
CA VAL A 2 -5.15 20.65 7.14
C VAL A 2 -3.76 21.16 7.54
N ALA A 3 -3.44 21.13 8.83
CA ALA A 3 -2.11 21.45 9.33
C ALA A 3 -1.11 20.56 8.56
N ALA A 4 -0.02 21.14 8.10
CA ALA A 4 1.03 20.38 7.46
C ALA A 4 1.58 19.38 8.48
N SER A 5 1.22 18.11 8.34
CA SER A 5 1.86 17.03 9.08
C SER A 5 3.36 17.10 8.76
N PRO A 6 4.25 16.97 9.74
CA PRO A 6 5.68 16.94 9.48
C PRO A 6 6.00 15.71 8.63
N GLU A 7 6.05 15.90 7.33
CA GLU A 7 6.42 14.84 6.41
C GLU A 7 7.91 14.58 6.53
N ILE A 8 8.29 13.31 6.59
CA ILE A 8 9.68 12.87 6.64
C ILE A 8 10.00 12.23 5.28
N ASN A 9 11.07 12.70 4.65
CA ASN A 9 11.65 11.99 3.52
C ASN A 9 12.42 10.78 4.07
N PRO A 10 12.15 9.55 3.61
CA PRO A 10 12.88 8.37 4.08
C PRO A 10 14.37 8.42 3.74
N GLY A 11 14.77 9.24 2.77
CA GLY A 11 16.17 9.38 2.36
C GLY A 11 16.71 8.15 1.63
N VAL A 12 15.83 7.30 1.08
CA VAL A 12 16.20 6.09 0.33
C VAL A 12 16.00 6.32 -1.16
N ASP A 13 16.87 5.70 -1.96
CA ASP A 13 16.69 5.62 -3.39
C ASP A 13 15.66 4.53 -3.71
N ILE A 14 14.83 4.76 -4.74
CA ILE A 14 13.86 3.77 -5.21
C ILE A 14 14.56 2.54 -5.78
N ASP A 15 15.78 2.71 -6.31
CA ASP A 15 16.60 1.62 -6.84
C ASP A 15 17.05 0.67 -5.71
N ASP A 16 17.40 1.19 -4.52
CA ASP A 16 17.74 0.38 -3.35
C ASP A 16 16.57 -0.52 -2.92
N ILE A 17 15.34 0.02 -2.96
CA ILE A 17 14.12 -0.74 -2.67
C ILE A 17 13.89 -1.79 -3.74
N THR A 18 14.06 -1.44 -5.01
CA THR A 18 13.92 -2.35 -6.14
C THR A 18 14.90 -3.51 -6.03
N ASP A 19 16.16 -3.25 -5.72
CA ASP A 19 17.21 -4.26 -5.55
C ASP A 19 16.90 -5.22 -4.39
N LEU A 20 16.30 -4.71 -3.31
CA LEU A 20 15.83 -5.53 -2.19
C LEU A 20 14.80 -6.56 -2.68
N PHE A 21 13.81 -6.12 -3.47
CA PHE A 21 12.80 -7.02 -4.03
C PHE A 21 13.40 -8.00 -5.03
N VAL A 22 14.23 -7.53 -5.97
CA VAL A 22 14.90 -8.37 -6.97
C VAL A 22 15.73 -9.47 -6.29
N THR A 23 16.48 -9.11 -5.25
CA THR A 23 17.29 -10.07 -4.49
C THR A 23 16.42 -11.12 -3.79
N ALA A 24 15.33 -10.72 -3.15
CA ALA A 24 14.43 -11.64 -2.47
C ALA A 24 13.70 -12.59 -3.45
N MET A 25 13.49 -12.14 -4.70
CA MET A 25 12.81 -12.89 -5.76
C MET A 25 13.71 -13.84 -6.53
N ALA A 26 15.05 -13.65 -6.48
CA ALA A 26 16.02 -14.33 -7.35
C ALA A 26 16.17 -15.85 -7.09
N GLU A 27 15.76 -16.33 -5.91
CA GLU A 27 15.90 -17.77 -5.61
C GLU A 27 14.80 -18.61 -6.26
N PRO A 28 15.17 -19.58 -7.11
CA PRO A 28 14.22 -20.49 -7.72
C PRO A 28 13.59 -21.43 -6.68
N ASN A 29 12.39 -21.93 -6.98
CA ASN A 29 11.66 -22.93 -6.18
C ASN A 29 11.27 -22.48 -4.75
N THR A 30 11.11 -21.18 -4.52
CA THR A 30 10.59 -20.65 -3.25
C THR A 30 9.15 -20.20 -3.39
N THR A 31 8.37 -20.43 -2.35
CA THR A 31 6.97 -19.98 -2.26
C THR A 31 6.91 -18.46 -2.10
N THR A 32 5.75 -17.86 -2.39
CA THR A 32 5.49 -16.43 -2.12
C THR A 32 5.74 -16.10 -0.65
N ALA A 33 5.25 -16.94 0.28
CA ALA A 33 5.45 -16.73 1.72
C ALA A 33 6.95 -16.69 2.10
N GLU A 34 7.77 -17.62 1.57
CA GLU A 34 9.22 -17.62 1.82
C GLU A 34 9.92 -16.38 1.27
N LYS A 35 9.50 -15.88 0.11
CA LYS A 35 10.01 -14.64 -0.45
C LYS A 35 9.62 -13.43 0.43
N LEU A 36 8.37 -13.37 0.88
CA LEU A 36 7.88 -12.33 1.79
C LEU A 36 8.60 -12.36 3.14
N GLN A 37 8.89 -13.55 3.70
CA GLN A 37 9.71 -13.68 4.91
C GLN A 37 11.13 -13.12 4.73
N ARG A 38 11.75 -13.31 3.56
CA ARG A 38 13.07 -12.75 3.27
C ARG A 38 13.03 -11.24 3.18
N ILE A 39 12.02 -10.69 2.48
CA ILE A 39 11.79 -9.25 2.43
C ILE A 39 11.59 -8.71 3.85
N GLY A 40 10.77 -9.37 4.66
CA GLY A 40 10.53 -9.04 6.06
C GLY A 40 11.81 -9.06 6.90
N LYS A 41 12.65 -10.09 6.73
CA LYS A 41 13.94 -10.18 7.42
C LYS A 41 14.88 -9.05 7.05
N THR A 42 14.94 -8.69 5.77
CA THR A 42 15.74 -7.54 5.31
C THR A 42 15.18 -6.24 5.86
N ALA A 43 13.85 -6.04 5.83
CA ALA A 43 13.22 -4.86 6.40
C ALA A 43 13.53 -4.67 7.90
N LEU A 44 13.57 -5.76 8.66
CA LEU A 44 13.93 -5.75 10.08
C LEU A 44 15.39 -5.39 10.35
N SER A 45 16.30 -5.66 9.41
CA SER A 45 17.73 -5.39 9.53
C SER A 45 18.16 -4.07 8.90
N THR A 46 17.32 -3.44 8.08
CA THR A 46 17.63 -2.17 7.42
C THR A 46 17.49 -1.01 8.39
N PRO A 47 18.52 -0.15 8.55
CA PRO A 47 18.42 1.06 9.36
C PRO A 47 17.37 2.03 8.80
N THR A 48 16.43 2.44 9.62
CA THR A 48 15.38 3.41 9.29
C THR A 48 15.17 4.37 10.44
N VAL A 49 14.25 5.33 10.31
CA VAL A 49 13.80 6.14 11.44
C VAL A 49 13.18 5.26 12.53
N ALA A 50 13.14 5.75 13.76
CA ALA A 50 12.49 5.02 14.85
C ALA A 50 10.98 4.82 14.56
N GLU A 51 10.45 3.65 14.94
CA GLU A 51 9.05 3.29 14.76
C GLU A 51 8.09 4.33 15.37
N SER A 52 8.41 4.85 16.58
CA SER A 52 7.63 5.90 17.25
C SER A 52 7.56 7.19 16.42
N VAL A 53 8.66 7.59 15.80
CA VAL A 53 8.72 8.80 14.94
C VAL A 53 7.83 8.60 13.71
N ARG A 54 7.89 7.44 13.07
CA ARG A 54 7.03 7.15 11.92
C ARG A 54 5.56 7.09 12.31
N ARG A 55 5.25 6.49 13.46
CA ARG A 55 3.90 6.41 14.01
C ARG A 55 3.27 7.80 14.23
N GLU A 56 4.04 8.76 14.74
CA GLU A 56 3.58 10.14 14.91
C GLU A 56 3.23 10.81 13.58
N VAL A 57 4.02 10.60 12.54
CA VAL A 57 3.71 11.09 11.18
C VAL A 57 2.40 10.51 10.67
N ILE A 58 2.19 9.21 10.83
CA ILE A 58 0.94 8.54 10.42
C ILE A 58 -0.25 9.09 11.23
N ALA A 59 -0.11 9.21 12.55
CA ALA A 59 -1.15 9.79 13.40
C ALA A 59 -1.54 11.21 12.96
N GLY A 60 -0.56 12.04 12.60
CA GLY A 60 -0.79 13.41 12.11
C GLY A 60 -1.49 13.49 10.75
N ARG A 61 -1.47 12.43 9.95
CA ARG A 61 -2.16 12.33 8.64
C ARG A 61 -3.64 11.96 8.77
N LEU A 62 -4.00 11.23 9.81
CA LEU A 62 -5.34 10.72 10.00
C LEU A 62 -6.26 11.81 10.59
N PRO A 63 -7.45 12.01 10.02
CA PRO A 63 -8.43 12.97 10.54
C PRO A 63 -9.07 12.49 11.87
N SER A 64 -9.01 11.19 12.14
CA SER A 64 -9.44 10.53 13.38
C SER A 64 -8.55 9.31 13.64
N HIS A 65 -8.33 8.99 14.90
CA HIS A 65 -7.61 7.77 15.30
C HIS A 65 -8.56 6.60 15.64
N GLU A 66 -9.86 6.86 15.59
CA GLU A 66 -10.89 5.84 15.81
C GLU A 66 -11.26 5.12 14.52
N TRP A 67 -11.50 3.82 14.62
CA TRP A 67 -12.03 3.05 13.51
C TRP A 67 -13.40 3.58 13.08
N PRO A 68 -13.67 3.77 11.77
CA PRO A 68 -14.96 4.23 11.28
C PRO A 68 -16.06 3.17 11.51
N ASP A 69 -17.32 3.60 11.54
CA ASP A 69 -18.47 2.69 11.67
C ASP A 69 -18.69 1.80 10.45
N ARG A 70 -18.22 2.24 9.28
CA ARG A 70 -18.21 1.43 8.04
C ARG A 70 -17.12 0.38 8.07
N VAL A 71 -17.27 -0.68 7.29
CA VAL A 71 -16.23 -1.68 7.08
C VAL A 71 -14.99 -1.04 6.50
N LEU A 72 -13.86 -1.24 7.15
CA LEU A 72 -12.53 -0.86 6.70
C LEU A 72 -11.60 -2.02 6.99
N ARG A 73 -10.90 -2.51 5.97
CA ARG A 73 -9.87 -3.56 6.07
C ARG A 73 -8.54 -2.97 5.62
N ILE A 74 -7.53 -3.11 6.44
CA ILE A 74 -6.19 -2.57 6.21
C ILE A 74 -5.20 -3.73 6.11
N PRO A 75 -4.63 -4.00 4.91
CA PRO A 75 -3.70 -5.10 4.71
C PRO A 75 -2.33 -4.79 5.27
N ALA A 76 -1.67 -5.79 5.85
CA ALA A 76 -0.25 -5.78 6.17
C ALA A 76 0.30 -7.20 6.06
N ILE A 77 1.62 -7.34 5.89
CA ILE A 77 2.30 -8.63 5.84
C ILE A 77 3.04 -8.87 7.16
N ASP A 78 2.78 -10.01 7.78
CA ASP A 78 3.58 -10.48 8.92
C ASP A 78 4.99 -10.84 8.45
N THR A 79 6.01 -10.19 9.00
CA THR A 79 7.40 -10.36 8.55
C THR A 79 7.96 -11.75 8.84
N ALA A 80 7.44 -12.45 9.83
CA ALA A 80 7.93 -13.76 10.26
C ALA A 80 7.28 -14.91 9.48
N SER A 81 5.96 -14.82 9.20
CA SER A 81 5.24 -15.86 8.46
C SER A 81 5.13 -15.57 6.96
N GLY A 82 5.25 -14.32 6.53
CA GLY A 82 4.98 -13.90 5.15
C GLY A 82 3.48 -13.91 4.81
N GLU A 83 2.61 -14.00 5.80
CA GLU A 83 1.15 -14.06 5.60
C GLU A 83 0.54 -12.67 5.54
N LEU A 84 -0.44 -12.51 4.66
CA LEU A 84 -1.29 -11.32 4.61
C LEU A 84 -2.24 -11.33 5.81
N VAL A 85 -2.26 -10.24 6.55
CA VAL A 85 -3.18 -9.96 7.64
C VAL A 85 -4.03 -8.76 7.28
N ALA A 86 -5.34 -8.83 7.47
CA ALA A 86 -6.25 -7.70 7.34
C ALA A 86 -6.67 -7.21 8.72
N PHE A 87 -6.24 -6.02 9.10
CA PHE A 87 -6.72 -5.36 10.30
C PHE A 87 -8.05 -4.67 10.05
N ASP A 88 -8.95 -4.77 11.00
CA ASP A 88 -10.24 -4.10 11.02
C ASP A 88 -10.60 -3.64 12.44
N ARG A 89 -11.80 -3.08 12.63
CA ARG A 89 -12.31 -2.67 13.95
C ARG A 89 -12.33 -3.81 14.96
N GLY A 90 -12.54 -5.06 14.52
CA GLY A 90 -12.61 -6.26 15.37
C GLY A 90 -11.25 -6.83 15.76
N SER A 91 -10.17 -6.40 15.13
CA SER A 91 -8.82 -6.93 15.34
C SER A 91 -8.19 -6.54 16.69
N GLY A 92 -8.78 -5.58 17.42
CA GLY A 92 -8.22 -5.07 18.68
C GLY A 92 -6.97 -4.18 18.50
N VAL A 93 -6.62 -3.85 17.28
CA VAL A 93 -5.46 -3.02 16.90
C VAL A 93 -5.90 -1.57 16.76
N ALA A 94 -5.10 -0.61 17.24
CA ALA A 94 -5.39 0.80 17.02
C ALA A 94 -5.29 1.15 15.51
N LEU A 95 -6.22 1.98 15.01
CA LEU A 95 -6.25 2.39 13.61
C LEU A 95 -4.90 2.97 13.13
N VAL A 96 -4.25 3.79 13.96
CA VAL A 96 -2.95 4.38 13.65
C VAL A 96 -1.89 3.29 13.40
N ASP A 97 -1.87 2.23 14.21
CA ASP A 97 -0.90 1.15 14.12
C ASP A 97 -1.18 0.27 12.89
N ALA A 98 -2.45 -0.01 12.61
CA ALA A 98 -2.84 -0.72 11.38
C ALA A 98 -2.42 0.04 10.11
N VAL A 99 -2.68 1.36 10.06
CA VAL A 99 -2.26 2.20 8.92
C VAL A 99 -0.74 2.30 8.84
N ALA A 100 -0.05 2.45 9.98
CA ALA A 100 1.41 2.48 10.00
C ALA A 100 2.02 1.18 9.46
N ALA A 101 1.46 0.02 9.85
CA ALA A 101 1.87 -1.30 9.35
C ALA A 101 1.65 -1.43 7.84
N SER A 102 0.47 -1.02 7.35
CA SER A 102 0.11 -1.04 5.92
C SER A 102 0.94 -0.09 5.05
N CYS A 103 1.66 0.86 5.65
CA CYS A 103 2.52 1.83 4.98
C CYS A 103 4.01 1.63 5.32
N ALA A 104 4.38 0.49 5.93
CA ALA A 104 5.75 0.18 6.32
C ALA A 104 6.53 -0.46 5.15
N VAL A 105 6.81 0.35 4.11
CA VAL A 105 7.55 -0.08 2.92
C VAL A 105 8.93 -0.59 3.31
N PRO A 106 9.28 -1.85 3.01
CA PRO A 106 10.59 -2.43 3.31
C PRO A 106 11.74 -1.59 2.76
N GLY A 107 12.75 -1.35 3.59
CA GLY A 107 13.88 -0.51 3.22
C GLY A 107 13.67 0.99 3.45
N ALA A 108 12.42 1.48 3.37
CA ALA A 108 12.09 2.89 3.58
C ALA A 108 11.61 3.20 4.99
N TRP A 109 10.79 2.32 5.56
CA TRP A 109 10.16 2.53 6.86
C TRP A 109 10.31 1.32 7.77
N PRO A 110 10.34 1.53 9.10
CA PRO A 110 10.48 0.42 10.05
C PRO A 110 9.23 -0.47 10.00
N PRO A 111 9.38 -1.80 10.02
CA PRO A 111 8.29 -2.69 10.32
C PRO A 111 7.63 -2.35 11.66
N VAL A 112 6.29 -2.39 11.72
CA VAL A 112 5.51 -1.95 12.88
C VAL A 112 5.26 -3.09 13.85
N THR A 113 5.49 -2.84 15.14
CA THR A 113 5.23 -3.78 16.22
C THR A 113 3.75 -3.71 16.63
N ILE A 114 3.04 -4.84 16.53
CA ILE A 114 1.67 -5.01 17.03
C ILE A 114 1.63 -6.31 17.83
N GLY A 115 1.42 -6.18 19.13
CA GLY A 115 1.55 -7.33 20.05
C GLY A 115 3.00 -7.86 20.07
N ASP A 116 3.15 -9.14 19.81
CA ASP A 116 4.45 -9.84 19.72
C ASP A 116 4.97 -9.99 18.28
N ARG A 117 4.29 -9.40 17.30
CA ARG A 117 4.58 -9.54 15.88
C ARG A 117 5.05 -8.24 15.24
N ARG A 118 5.71 -8.39 14.08
CA ARG A 118 6.17 -7.26 13.27
C ARG A 118 5.53 -7.34 11.89
N TYR A 119 5.08 -6.18 11.40
CA TYR A 119 4.35 -6.09 10.14
C TYR A 119 5.00 -5.11 9.19
N MET A 120 4.96 -5.43 7.90
CA MET A 120 5.37 -4.56 6.79
C MET A 120 4.20 -4.29 5.85
N ASP A 121 4.41 -3.41 4.89
CA ASP A 121 3.41 -2.93 3.93
C ASP A 121 2.68 -4.08 3.21
N GLY A 122 1.36 -4.02 3.18
CA GLY A 122 0.53 -4.98 2.45
C GLY A 122 0.70 -4.91 0.93
N GLY A 123 1.17 -3.77 0.42
CA GLY A 123 1.48 -3.58 -1.00
C GLY A 123 2.68 -4.39 -1.50
N VAL A 124 3.44 -5.02 -0.60
CA VAL A 124 4.56 -5.91 -0.95
C VAL A 124 4.09 -7.16 -1.68
N ASP A 125 2.96 -7.75 -1.28
CA ASP A 125 2.37 -8.94 -1.93
C ASP A 125 1.51 -8.54 -3.13
N SER A 126 0.56 -7.64 -2.93
CA SER A 126 -0.33 -7.14 -3.97
C SER A 126 -0.51 -5.63 -3.85
N THR A 127 -0.38 -4.92 -4.97
CA THR A 127 -0.55 -3.45 -5.00
C THR A 127 -1.97 -2.99 -4.72
N ILE A 128 -2.97 -3.87 -4.81
CA ILE A 128 -4.39 -3.52 -4.61
C ILE A 128 -5.10 -4.38 -3.56
N ASN A 129 -4.56 -5.57 -3.24
CA ASN A 129 -5.13 -6.49 -2.24
C ASN A 129 -6.64 -6.75 -2.44
N LEU A 130 -7.10 -6.88 -3.70
CA LEU A 130 -8.51 -6.97 -4.06
C LEU A 130 -9.19 -8.24 -3.48
N ALA A 131 -8.41 -9.27 -3.17
CA ALA A 131 -8.91 -10.47 -2.49
C ALA A 131 -9.59 -10.16 -1.14
N LEU A 132 -9.23 -9.06 -0.47
CA LEU A 132 -9.86 -8.62 0.78
C LEU A 132 -11.29 -8.08 0.58
N ALA A 133 -11.70 -7.82 -0.66
CA ALA A 133 -13.07 -7.45 -1.03
C ALA A 133 -13.87 -8.63 -1.61
N GLY A 134 -13.42 -9.87 -1.37
CA GLY A 134 -14.03 -11.08 -1.94
C GLY A 134 -15.46 -11.39 -1.47
N ASP A 135 -15.97 -10.67 -0.48
CA ASP A 135 -17.35 -10.68 0.00
C ASP A 135 -18.23 -9.58 -0.65
N CYS A 136 -17.68 -8.80 -1.59
CA CYS A 136 -18.40 -7.77 -2.34
C CYS A 136 -18.79 -8.28 -3.73
N ASP A 137 -19.97 -7.89 -4.21
CA ASP A 137 -20.41 -8.18 -5.58
C ASP A 137 -19.89 -7.16 -6.59
N VAL A 138 -19.62 -5.94 -6.12
CA VAL A 138 -19.16 -4.81 -6.94
C VAL A 138 -17.96 -4.12 -6.29
N ALA A 139 -16.93 -3.84 -7.07
CA ALA A 139 -15.74 -3.15 -6.61
C ALA A 139 -15.32 -2.01 -7.56
N VAL A 140 -15.03 -0.84 -7.01
CA VAL A 140 -14.25 0.21 -7.69
C VAL A 140 -12.84 0.20 -7.13
N VAL A 141 -11.86 -0.05 -7.99
CA VAL A 141 -10.47 -0.27 -7.60
C VAL A 141 -9.62 0.90 -8.07
N LEU A 142 -9.06 1.67 -7.11
CA LEU A 142 -8.15 2.77 -7.41
C LEU A 142 -6.71 2.25 -7.36
N VAL A 143 -6.06 2.22 -8.52
CA VAL A 143 -4.71 1.67 -8.68
C VAL A 143 -3.71 2.82 -8.88
N PRO A 144 -2.85 3.16 -7.88
CA PRO A 144 -1.87 4.23 -7.99
C PRO A 144 -0.65 3.81 -8.83
N ALA A 145 -0.89 3.11 -9.93
CA ALA A 145 0.11 2.63 -10.87
C ALA A 145 -0.50 2.55 -12.27
N GLY A 146 0.32 2.50 -13.30
CA GLY A 146 -0.15 2.25 -14.67
C GLY A 146 -0.72 0.83 -14.83
N ARG A 147 -1.61 0.64 -15.81
CA ARG A 147 -2.28 -0.66 -16.06
C ARG A 147 -1.27 -1.81 -16.30
N SER A 148 -0.15 -1.53 -16.91
CA SER A 148 0.92 -2.48 -17.22
C SER A 148 2.07 -2.45 -16.22
N ALA A 149 1.89 -1.81 -15.06
CA ALA A 149 2.92 -1.78 -14.03
C ALA A 149 3.24 -3.20 -13.55
N PRO A 150 4.53 -3.55 -13.43
CA PRO A 150 4.92 -4.87 -12.95
C PRO A 150 4.50 -5.06 -11.50
N SER A 151 4.20 -6.31 -11.13
CA SER A 151 3.98 -6.70 -9.73
C SER A 151 5.08 -7.69 -9.33
N PRO A 152 5.60 -7.61 -8.12
CA PRO A 152 6.57 -8.58 -7.62
C PRO A 152 6.01 -10.01 -7.63
N PHE A 153 4.70 -10.14 -7.40
CA PHE A 153 4.00 -11.41 -7.32
C PHE A 153 2.76 -11.39 -8.23
N GLY A 154 2.69 -12.32 -9.17
CA GLY A 154 1.52 -12.47 -10.05
C GLY A 154 1.42 -11.45 -11.20
N GLY A 155 0.22 -11.31 -11.74
CA GLY A 155 -0.09 -10.54 -12.95
C GLY A 155 -0.34 -9.05 -12.73
N GLY A 156 -0.14 -8.53 -11.52
CA GLY A 156 -0.40 -7.13 -11.16
C GLY A 156 -1.88 -6.79 -11.02
N GLY A 157 -2.15 -5.49 -10.74
CA GLY A 157 -3.51 -5.03 -10.43
C GLY A 157 -4.54 -5.28 -11.53
N ALA A 158 -4.15 -5.25 -12.80
CA ALA A 158 -5.07 -5.54 -13.90
C ALA A 158 -5.56 -7.00 -13.86
N ALA A 159 -4.65 -7.95 -13.65
CA ALA A 159 -5.00 -9.37 -13.57
C ALA A 159 -5.83 -9.70 -12.32
N GLU A 160 -5.59 -9.01 -11.19
CA GLU A 160 -6.42 -9.16 -10.00
C GLU A 160 -7.85 -8.65 -10.23
N ILE A 161 -8.00 -7.53 -10.95
CA ILE A 161 -9.31 -6.97 -11.34
C ILE A 161 -10.03 -7.93 -12.28
N ASP A 162 -9.35 -8.46 -13.29
CA ASP A 162 -9.93 -9.41 -14.26
C ASP A 162 -10.33 -10.74 -13.59
N ALA A 163 -9.68 -11.13 -12.50
CA ALA A 163 -9.97 -12.34 -11.72
C ALA A 163 -11.03 -12.14 -10.63
N PHE A 164 -11.53 -10.92 -10.41
CA PHE A 164 -12.53 -10.65 -9.40
C PHE A 164 -13.85 -11.34 -9.73
N ARG A 165 -14.47 -12.03 -8.75
CA ARG A 165 -15.69 -12.82 -9.00
C ARG A 165 -16.93 -11.99 -9.30
N GLY A 166 -16.98 -10.76 -8.78
CA GLY A 166 -18.06 -9.81 -9.02
C GLY A 166 -17.76 -8.90 -10.22
N SER A 167 -18.41 -7.75 -10.25
CA SER A 167 -18.12 -6.69 -11.20
C SER A 167 -17.06 -5.76 -10.64
N ALA A 168 -15.96 -5.50 -11.37
CA ALA A 168 -14.92 -4.61 -10.92
C ALA A 168 -14.60 -3.52 -11.96
N PHE A 169 -14.51 -2.27 -11.50
CA PHE A 169 -14.09 -1.13 -12.32
C PHE A 169 -12.73 -0.62 -11.83
N GLY A 170 -11.72 -0.76 -12.68
CA GLY A 170 -10.34 -0.36 -12.36
C GLY A 170 -10.00 1.04 -12.85
N VAL A 171 -9.62 1.93 -11.94
CA VAL A 171 -9.06 3.26 -12.25
C VAL A 171 -7.55 3.21 -12.04
N PHE A 172 -6.80 3.09 -13.11
CA PHE A 172 -5.34 3.12 -13.11
C PHE A 172 -4.85 4.56 -13.23
N ALA A 173 -3.69 4.87 -12.61
CA ALA A 173 -3.07 6.16 -12.78
C ALA A 173 -2.78 6.42 -14.27
N ASP A 174 -3.28 7.54 -14.81
CA ASP A 174 -3.01 7.98 -16.17
C ASP A 174 -1.61 8.64 -16.27
N ASP A 175 -1.18 8.95 -17.49
CA ASP A 175 0.14 9.52 -17.76
C ASP A 175 0.40 10.82 -16.98
N GLN A 176 -0.65 11.61 -16.75
CA GLN A 176 -0.58 12.84 -15.97
C GLN A 176 -0.33 12.55 -14.49
N SER A 177 -1.02 11.55 -13.95
CA SER A 177 -0.86 11.08 -12.58
C SER A 177 0.50 10.42 -12.37
N LEU A 178 0.95 9.58 -13.32
CA LEU A 178 2.27 8.96 -13.30
C LEU A 178 3.39 10.00 -13.34
N THR A 179 3.27 11.01 -14.20
CA THR A 179 4.24 12.13 -14.26
C THR A 179 4.28 12.90 -12.94
N ALA A 180 3.14 13.08 -12.28
CA ALA A 180 3.05 13.80 -11.01
C ALA A 180 3.71 13.07 -9.83
N PHE A 181 3.85 11.74 -9.89
CA PHE A 181 4.59 10.96 -8.88
C PHE A 181 6.09 11.26 -8.89
N GLY A 182 6.63 11.71 -10.04
CA GLY A 182 8.06 11.98 -10.17
C GLY A 182 8.92 10.71 -10.18
N ALA A 183 10.21 10.88 -10.00
CA ALA A 183 11.16 9.78 -9.99
C ALA A 183 11.08 8.94 -8.69
N ASN A 184 10.73 9.58 -7.57
CA ASN A 184 10.60 8.90 -6.29
C ASN A 184 9.23 9.22 -5.65
N PRO A 185 8.24 8.31 -5.73
CA PRO A 185 6.90 8.52 -5.16
C PRO A 185 6.88 8.56 -3.63
N LEU A 186 7.99 8.21 -2.96
CA LEU A 186 8.14 8.33 -1.51
C LEU A 186 8.60 9.74 -1.08
N ASP A 187 9.03 10.60 -2.04
CA ASP A 187 9.38 11.99 -1.74
C ASP A 187 8.11 12.79 -1.41
N PRO A 188 8.04 13.45 -0.23
CA PRO A 188 6.93 14.31 0.13
C PRO A 188 6.62 15.43 -0.89
N ALA A 189 7.57 15.84 -1.70
CA ALA A 189 7.38 16.84 -2.75
C ALA A 189 6.36 16.41 -3.81
N CYS A 190 6.19 15.11 -4.06
CA CYS A 190 5.21 14.60 -5.03
C CYS A 190 3.75 14.72 -4.54
N ARG A 191 3.50 14.93 -3.24
CA ARG A 191 2.16 14.90 -2.64
C ARG A 191 1.17 15.87 -3.27
N VAL A 192 1.56 17.15 -3.43
CA VAL A 192 0.67 18.18 -3.99
C VAL A 192 0.42 17.97 -5.48
N PRO A 193 1.44 17.74 -6.33
CA PRO A 193 1.23 17.40 -7.73
C PRO A 193 0.34 16.18 -7.92
N SER A 194 0.59 15.08 -7.20
CA SER A 194 -0.18 13.84 -7.29
C SER A 194 -1.65 14.03 -6.87
N ALA A 195 -1.89 14.80 -5.79
CA ALA A 195 -3.25 15.09 -5.35
C ALA A 195 -4.04 15.90 -6.38
N ARG A 196 -3.39 16.83 -7.09
CA ARG A 196 -4.00 17.61 -8.17
C ARG A 196 -4.29 16.74 -9.39
N ALA A 197 -3.32 15.97 -9.85
CA ALA A 197 -3.48 15.07 -11.00
C ALA A 197 -4.59 14.02 -10.75
N GLY A 198 -4.57 13.35 -9.58
CA GLY A 198 -5.59 12.39 -9.21
C GLY A 198 -7.00 13.01 -9.11
N ARG A 199 -7.12 14.26 -8.62
CA ARG A 199 -8.40 14.97 -8.62
C ARG A 199 -8.93 15.25 -10.03
N GLU A 200 -8.04 15.67 -10.95
CA GLU A 200 -8.42 15.90 -12.35
C GLU A 200 -8.80 14.58 -13.06
N GLN A 201 -8.04 13.52 -12.83
CA GLN A 201 -8.38 12.19 -13.33
C GLN A 201 -9.74 11.73 -12.77
N GLY A 202 -9.96 11.85 -11.46
CA GLY A 202 -11.22 11.47 -10.82
C GLY A 202 -12.44 12.19 -11.41
N ARG A 203 -12.29 13.48 -11.78
CA ARG A 203 -13.36 14.22 -12.46
C ARG A 203 -13.67 13.68 -13.86
N ARG A 204 -12.65 13.23 -14.59
CA ARG A 204 -12.83 12.67 -15.93
C ARG A 204 -13.55 11.32 -15.90
N VAL A 205 -13.23 10.46 -14.93
CA VAL A 205 -13.76 9.10 -14.84
C VAL A 205 -15.05 8.99 -13.99
N ALA A 206 -15.50 10.07 -13.38
CA ALA A 206 -16.66 10.04 -12.49
C ALA A 206 -17.96 9.60 -13.20
N GLY A 207 -18.13 9.98 -14.46
CA GLY A 207 -19.27 9.54 -15.29
C GLY A 207 -19.25 8.04 -15.52
N ASP A 208 -18.12 7.51 -15.95
CA ASP A 208 -17.94 6.08 -16.23
C ASP A 208 -18.16 5.22 -14.96
N ILE A 209 -17.71 5.73 -13.81
CA ILE A 209 -17.96 5.05 -12.52
C ILE A 209 -19.45 5.07 -12.16
N ALA A 210 -20.15 6.18 -12.41
CA ALA A 210 -21.58 6.26 -12.15
C ALA A 210 -22.35 5.28 -13.01
N GLU A 211 -22.08 5.23 -14.32
CA GLU A 211 -22.67 4.27 -15.27
C GLU A 211 -22.36 2.80 -14.91
N PHE A 212 -21.23 2.53 -14.27
CA PHE A 212 -20.87 1.18 -13.82
C PHE A 212 -21.77 0.67 -12.68
N PHE A 213 -22.40 1.56 -11.90
CA PHE A 213 -23.32 1.19 -10.82
C PHE A 213 -24.79 1.10 -11.25
N ASP A 214 -25.15 1.55 -12.47
CA ASP A 214 -26.49 1.50 -13.03
C ASP A 214 -26.76 0.15 -13.74
#